data_15a01ab5e7a5554c63b2627bd9537ee1
#
_entry.id   15a01ab5e7a5554c63b2627bd9537ee1
#
_cell.length_a   1.000
_cell.length_b   1.000
_cell.length_c   1.000
_cell.angle_alpha   90.00
_cell.angle_beta   90.00
_cell.angle_gamma   90.00
#
_symmetry.space_group_name_H-M   'P 1'
#
loop_
_entity.id
_entity.type
_entity.pdbx_description
1 polymer ?
#
loop_
_entity_poly.entity_id
_entity_poly.type
_entity_poly.pdbx_seq_one_letter_code
_entity_poly.pdbx_strand_id
1 'polypeptide(L)'
;MLSVKNIEKYYGSKNNVTKALDRVSFDVQDGEFIAIMGASGSGKTTLLNCISTIDTVSAGTILLDGEDVTDIPDRDLARFRRERLGFVFQDFNLLDTLTLEENIGLALTINHADAGTVRGKVREVAGRLGIEESLHKFPYQVSGGQKQRAACARAMVAGQSLILADEPTGALDSKSSKNLLEIMDRMNREMGATILMVTHDAYSASYASRVLFLKDGRLFNELIRAQRTRSTFYHEILDVLALLGGDVSDVI
;
A
#
# COMPACT_ATOMS: atom_id res chain seq x y z
N MET A 1 1.85 5.90 -14.69
CA MET A 1 1.29 5.54 -13.40
C MET A 1 1.93 6.38 -12.27
N LEU A 2 2.69 5.87 -11.29
CA LEU A 2 3.32 6.69 -10.24
C LEU A 2 4.78 7.00 -10.60
N SER A 3 5.19 8.28 -10.50
CA SER A 3 6.58 8.70 -10.65
C SER A 3 6.98 9.60 -9.49
N VAL A 4 7.98 9.17 -8.73
CA VAL A 4 8.55 9.89 -7.58
C VAL A 4 9.91 10.43 -7.99
N LYS A 5 10.11 11.76 -7.91
CA LYS A 5 11.30 12.43 -8.43
C LYS A 5 11.95 13.31 -7.37
N ASN A 6 13.13 12.88 -6.89
CA ASN A 6 13.99 13.61 -5.98
C ASN A 6 13.25 14.15 -4.75
N ILE A 7 12.32 13.38 -4.18
CA ILE A 7 11.57 13.86 -3.04
C ILE A 7 12.45 13.93 -1.79
N GLU A 8 12.27 15.01 -1.06
CA GLU A 8 12.88 15.24 0.23
C GLU A 8 11.81 15.57 1.27
N LYS A 9 11.99 15.10 2.49
CA LYS A 9 11.12 15.45 3.62
C LYS A 9 11.94 15.74 4.85
N TYR A 10 11.67 16.91 5.42
CA TYR A 10 12.30 17.39 6.64
C TYR A 10 11.25 17.59 7.73
N TYR A 11 11.58 17.17 8.96
CA TYR A 11 10.80 17.46 10.16
C TYR A 11 11.65 18.25 11.14
N GLY A 12 10.99 19.08 11.95
CA GLY A 12 11.65 19.84 13.01
C GLY A 12 11.69 21.34 12.76
N SER A 13 12.42 22.05 13.61
CA SER A 13 12.58 23.51 13.58
C SER A 13 14.07 23.89 13.53
N LYS A 14 14.37 25.19 13.36
CA LYS A 14 15.69 25.79 13.06
C LYS A 14 16.93 25.13 13.69
N ASN A 15 16.81 24.49 14.85
CA ASN A 15 17.96 23.93 15.58
C ASN A 15 17.96 22.38 15.65
N ASN A 16 16.92 21.71 15.16
CA ASN A 16 16.85 20.24 15.17
C ASN A 16 16.01 19.77 13.96
N VAL A 17 16.67 19.62 12.82
CA VAL A 17 16.05 19.17 11.57
C VAL A 17 16.41 17.71 11.35
N THR A 18 15.39 16.87 11.26
CA THR A 18 15.54 15.47 10.85
C THR A 18 15.16 15.34 9.39
N LYS A 19 16.07 14.85 8.56
CA LYS A 19 15.82 14.52 7.17
C LYS A 19 15.26 13.10 7.07
N ALA A 20 13.96 12.97 6.91
CA ALA A 20 13.27 11.69 6.84
C ALA A 20 13.33 11.06 5.44
N LEU A 21 13.37 11.87 4.38
CA LEU A 21 13.59 11.44 2.99
C LEU A 21 14.66 12.33 2.34
N ASP A 22 15.57 11.73 1.58
CA ASP A 22 16.70 12.39 0.94
C ASP A 22 16.82 11.97 -0.53
N ARG A 23 16.23 12.77 -1.43
CA ARG A 23 16.27 12.61 -2.89
C ARG A 23 15.83 11.23 -3.38
N VAL A 24 14.75 10.70 -2.80
CA VAL A 24 14.16 9.43 -3.20
C VAL A 24 13.53 9.58 -4.59
N SER A 25 13.89 8.67 -5.52
CA SER A 25 13.34 8.65 -6.88
C SER A 25 13.10 7.22 -7.34
N PHE A 26 11.89 6.94 -7.83
CA PHE A 26 11.52 5.67 -8.47
C PHE A 26 10.22 5.84 -9.25
N ASP A 27 9.94 4.90 -10.15
CA ASP A 27 8.69 4.83 -10.89
C ASP A 27 7.96 3.53 -10.56
N VAL A 28 6.63 3.53 -10.63
CA VAL A 28 5.78 2.33 -10.54
C VAL A 28 4.92 2.25 -11.80
N GLN A 29 4.89 1.09 -12.44
CA GLN A 29 4.10 0.86 -13.64
C GLN A 29 2.65 0.48 -13.29
N ASP A 30 1.74 0.65 -14.26
CA ASP A 30 0.38 0.14 -14.10
C ASP A 30 0.39 -1.39 -13.91
N GLY A 31 -0.41 -1.88 -12.96
CA GLY A 31 -0.47 -3.30 -12.64
C GLY A 31 0.78 -3.85 -11.96
N GLU A 32 1.69 -3.03 -11.46
CA GLU A 32 2.85 -3.48 -10.70
C GLU A 32 2.51 -3.67 -9.21
N PHE A 33 3.01 -4.76 -8.62
CA PHE A 33 3.02 -4.94 -7.17
C PHE A 33 4.43 -4.72 -6.65
N ILE A 34 4.65 -3.58 -5.99
CA ILE A 34 5.94 -3.17 -5.44
C ILE A 34 5.91 -3.17 -3.92
N ALA A 35 7.00 -3.60 -3.28
CA ALA A 35 7.20 -3.45 -1.85
C ALA A 35 8.34 -2.46 -1.55
N ILE A 36 8.17 -1.65 -0.50
CA ILE A 36 9.20 -0.78 0.06
C ILE A 36 9.61 -1.34 1.41
N MET A 37 10.87 -1.73 1.54
CA MET A 37 11.45 -2.33 2.74
C MET A 37 12.50 -1.43 3.38
N GLY A 38 12.79 -1.69 4.65
CA GLY A 38 13.85 -1.01 5.41
C GLY A 38 13.62 -1.11 6.91
N ALA A 39 14.62 -0.78 7.70
CA ALA A 39 14.54 -0.79 9.15
C ALA A 39 13.50 0.22 9.69
N SER A 40 13.13 0.09 10.96
CA SER A 40 12.32 1.12 11.63
C SER A 40 13.03 2.48 11.54
N GLY A 41 12.28 3.53 11.24
CA GLY A 41 12.84 4.88 11.07
C GLY A 41 13.50 5.15 9.72
N SER A 42 13.56 4.20 8.78
CA SER A 42 14.19 4.44 7.47
C SER A 42 13.44 5.40 6.54
N GLY A 43 12.22 5.84 6.91
CA GLY A 43 11.40 6.79 6.13
C GLY A 43 10.24 6.16 5.33
N LYS A 44 9.96 4.86 5.47
CA LYS A 44 8.92 4.15 4.69
C LYS A 44 7.52 4.75 4.84
N THR A 45 7.04 4.90 6.08
CA THR A 45 5.73 5.50 6.36
C THR A 45 5.69 6.98 5.95
N THR A 46 6.81 7.71 6.10
CA THR A 46 6.93 9.08 5.59
C THR A 46 6.75 9.12 4.07
N LEU A 47 7.40 8.20 3.34
CA LEU A 47 7.29 8.09 1.90
C LEU A 47 5.85 7.78 1.49
N LEU A 48 5.20 6.81 2.16
CA LEU A 48 3.80 6.46 1.91
C LEU A 48 2.88 7.66 2.18
N ASN A 49 3.11 8.41 3.27
CA ASN A 49 2.32 9.58 3.62
C ASN A 49 2.48 10.72 2.60
N CYS A 50 3.67 10.92 2.05
CA CYS A 50 3.89 11.87 0.97
C CYS A 50 3.16 11.45 -0.33
N ILE A 51 3.24 10.18 -0.71
CA ILE A 51 2.55 9.64 -1.90
C ILE A 51 1.03 9.74 -1.74
N SER A 52 0.53 9.48 -0.53
CA SER A 52 -0.91 9.54 -0.22
C SER A 52 -1.43 10.94 0.05
N THR A 53 -0.59 11.96 -0.02
CA THR A 53 -0.94 13.36 0.32
C THR A 53 -1.47 13.54 1.75
N ILE A 54 -1.15 12.61 2.66
CA ILE A 54 -1.38 12.77 4.11
C ILE A 54 -0.36 13.75 4.69
N ASP A 55 0.85 13.72 4.13
CA ASP A 55 1.92 14.68 4.43
C ASP A 55 2.44 15.32 3.13
N THR A 56 3.03 16.49 3.23
CA THR A 56 3.60 17.22 2.09
C THR A 56 5.09 16.95 1.95
N VAL A 57 5.61 16.91 0.73
CA VAL A 57 7.06 16.89 0.47
C VAL A 57 7.69 18.24 0.81
N SER A 58 8.96 18.25 1.23
CA SER A 58 9.73 19.50 1.41
C SER A 58 10.39 19.96 0.10
N ALA A 59 10.68 19.01 -0.81
CA ALA A 59 11.19 19.27 -2.15
C ALA A 59 10.95 18.03 -3.04
N GLY A 60 11.05 18.22 -4.36
CA GLY A 60 10.82 17.18 -5.37
C GLY A 60 9.35 17.12 -5.81
N THR A 61 9.03 16.14 -6.65
CA THR A 61 7.72 16.02 -7.32
C THR A 61 7.23 14.59 -7.27
N ILE A 62 5.92 14.40 -7.06
CA ILE A 62 5.24 13.11 -7.16
C ILE A 62 4.14 13.24 -8.22
N LEU A 63 4.22 12.41 -9.26
CA LEU A 63 3.21 12.35 -10.30
C LEU A 63 2.41 11.05 -10.17
N LEU A 64 1.08 11.14 -10.17
CA LEU A 64 0.18 9.99 -10.28
C LEU A 64 -0.69 10.16 -11.52
N ASP A 65 -0.58 9.23 -12.47
CA ASP A 65 -1.25 9.29 -13.78
C ASP A 65 -0.98 10.61 -14.54
N GLY A 66 0.20 11.19 -14.35
CA GLY A 66 0.60 12.46 -14.97
C GLY A 66 0.16 13.72 -14.21
N GLU A 67 -0.67 13.60 -13.18
CA GLU A 67 -1.07 14.69 -12.29
C GLU A 67 -0.01 14.88 -11.17
N ASP A 68 0.46 16.12 -10.98
CA ASP A 68 1.38 16.45 -9.90
C ASP A 68 0.64 16.55 -8.56
N VAL A 69 0.84 15.54 -7.71
CA VAL A 69 0.15 15.48 -6.42
C VAL A 69 0.75 16.43 -5.39
N THR A 70 1.96 16.95 -5.63
CA THR A 70 2.62 17.91 -4.73
C THR A 70 2.06 19.33 -4.87
N ASP A 71 1.38 19.61 -5.98
CA ASP A 71 0.78 20.91 -6.30
C ASP A 71 -0.75 20.95 -6.06
N ILE A 72 -1.36 19.84 -5.60
CA ILE A 72 -2.80 19.80 -5.35
C ILE A 72 -3.17 20.75 -4.20
N PRO A 73 -4.11 21.69 -4.40
CA PRO A 73 -4.60 22.55 -3.34
C PRO A 73 -5.23 21.76 -2.18
N ASP A 74 -5.06 22.21 -0.94
CA ASP A 74 -5.56 21.53 0.27
C ASP A 74 -7.05 21.16 0.19
N ARG A 75 -7.89 22.02 -0.40
CA ARG A 75 -9.32 21.79 -0.61
C ARG A 75 -9.63 20.59 -1.52
N ASP A 76 -8.71 20.23 -2.38
CA ASP A 76 -8.85 19.16 -3.38
C ASP A 76 -8.19 17.83 -2.95
N LEU A 77 -7.31 17.85 -1.93
CA LEU A 77 -6.59 16.65 -1.44
C LEU A 77 -7.53 15.52 -1.01
N ALA A 78 -8.64 15.84 -0.33
CA ALA A 78 -9.60 14.83 0.09
C ALA A 78 -10.29 14.17 -1.11
N ARG A 79 -10.59 14.94 -2.18
CA ARG A 79 -11.13 14.42 -3.43
C ARG A 79 -10.11 13.51 -4.11
N PHE A 80 -8.86 13.96 -4.26
CA PHE A 80 -7.78 13.17 -4.83
C PHE A 80 -7.65 11.80 -4.12
N ARG A 81 -7.55 11.79 -2.77
CA ARG A 81 -7.43 10.53 -2.02
C ARG A 81 -8.58 9.56 -2.26
N ARG A 82 -9.82 10.02 -2.23
CA ARG A 82 -10.98 9.13 -2.41
C ARG A 82 -11.15 8.62 -3.83
N GLU A 83 -10.75 9.42 -4.84
CA GLU A 83 -10.92 9.06 -6.26
C GLU A 83 -9.76 8.21 -6.80
N ARG A 84 -8.53 8.46 -6.33
CA ARG A 84 -7.30 7.87 -6.90
C ARG A 84 -6.68 6.80 -6.04
N LEU A 85 -6.87 6.82 -4.72
CA LEU A 85 -6.15 5.96 -3.79
C LEU A 85 -7.07 4.98 -3.10
N GLY A 86 -6.63 3.71 -3.04
CA GLY A 86 -7.19 2.69 -2.16
C GLY A 86 -6.24 2.46 -0.97
N PHE A 87 -6.80 2.15 0.20
CA PHE A 87 -5.99 1.89 1.39
C PHE A 87 -6.32 0.53 1.98
N VAL A 88 -5.29 -0.26 2.23
CA VAL A 88 -5.36 -1.50 3.01
C VAL A 88 -4.59 -1.27 4.31
N PHE A 89 -5.32 -1.23 5.42
CA PHE A 89 -4.77 -1.00 6.76
C PHE A 89 -4.62 -2.30 7.53
N GLN A 90 -3.72 -2.30 8.50
CA GLN A 90 -3.49 -3.40 9.44
C GLN A 90 -4.77 -3.80 10.20
N ASP A 91 -5.54 -2.84 10.70
CA ASP A 91 -6.76 -3.04 11.51
C ASP A 91 -8.07 -3.07 10.69
N PHE A 92 -7.99 -3.36 9.39
CA PHE A 92 -9.11 -3.41 8.44
C PHE A 92 -9.90 -2.11 8.32
N ASN A 93 -10.07 -1.35 9.38
CA ASN A 93 -10.84 -0.09 9.47
C ASN A 93 -12.25 -0.22 8.84
N LEU A 94 -12.93 -1.32 9.15
CA LEU A 94 -14.35 -1.50 8.83
C LEU A 94 -15.21 -0.85 9.90
N LEU A 95 -16.31 -0.23 9.49
CA LEU A 95 -17.30 0.34 10.40
C LEU A 95 -18.24 -0.77 10.89
N ASP A 96 -18.24 -1.04 12.20
CA ASP A 96 -19.06 -2.11 12.81
C ASP A 96 -20.56 -1.85 12.73
N THR A 97 -20.97 -0.60 12.49
CA THR A 97 -22.36 -0.19 12.30
C THR A 97 -22.90 -0.40 10.90
N LEU A 98 -22.03 -0.77 9.96
CA LEU A 98 -22.37 -1.05 8.55
C LEU A 98 -22.14 -2.52 8.22
N THR A 99 -22.95 -3.08 7.35
CA THR A 99 -22.72 -4.39 6.74
C THR A 99 -21.45 -4.41 5.89
N LEU A 100 -20.96 -5.58 5.47
CA LEU A 100 -19.82 -5.65 4.56
C LEU A 100 -20.15 -5.01 3.20
N GLU A 101 -21.39 -5.17 2.69
CA GLU A 101 -21.85 -4.51 1.45
C GLU A 101 -21.73 -2.98 1.57
N GLU A 102 -22.20 -2.41 2.67
CA GLU A 102 -22.15 -0.98 2.94
C GLU A 102 -20.72 -0.48 3.15
N ASN A 103 -19.89 -1.22 3.91
CA ASN A 103 -18.47 -0.90 4.09
C ASN A 103 -17.71 -0.83 2.76
N ILE A 104 -17.93 -1.79 1.87
CA ILE A 104 -17.31 -1.81 0.55
C ILE A 104 -17.88 -0.69 -0.32
N GLY A 105 -19.22 -0.54 -0.33
CA GLY A 105 -19.93 0.48 -1.12
C GLY A 105 -19.65 1.92 -0.69
N LEU A 106 -19.11 2.11 0.52
CA LEU A 106 -18.81 3.44 1.05
C LEU A 106 -17.86 4.22 0.13
N ALA A 107 -16.83 3.56 -0.42
CA ALA A 107 -15.89 4.17 -1.36
C ALA A 107 -16.57 4.69 -2.65
N LEU A 108 -17.61 4.02 -3.11
CA LEU A 108 -18.43 4.46 -4.25
C LEU A 108 -19.36 5.60 -3.87
N THR A 109 -20.00 5.50 -2.70
CA THR A 109 -20.98 6.47 -2.21
C THR A 109 -20.34 7.84 -1.98
N ILE A 110 -19.16 7.90 -1.35
CA ILE A 110 -18.43 9.16 -1.14
C ILE A 110 -17.90 9.79 -2.44
N ASN A 111 -17.79 8.98 -3.51
CA ASN A 111 -17.43 9.43 -4.85
C ASN A 111 -18.68 9.77 -5.70
N HIS A 112 -19.85 9.85 -5.09
CA HIS A 112 -21.11 10.20 -5.75
C HIS A 112 -21.47 9.27 -6.93
N ALA A 113 -21.08 7.99 -6.86
CA ALA A 113 -21.47 6.99 -7.86
C ALA A 113 -23.00 6.84 -7.89
N ASP A 114 -23.54 6.56 -9.07
CA ASP A 114 -24.97 6.30 -9.22
C ASP A 114 -25.42 5.14 -8.34
N ALA A 115 -26.44 5.39 -7.49
CA ALA A 115 -26.93 4.43 -6.50
C ALA A 115 -27.36 3.09 -7.14
N GLY A 116 -27.87 3.12 -8.38
CA GLY A 116 -28.24 1.92 -9.12
C GLY A 116 -27.06 1.02 -9.48
N THR A 117 -25.84 1.56 -9.56
CA THR A 117 -24.63 0.82 -9.94
C THR A 117 -23.84 0.30 -8.75
N VAL A 118 -23.95 0.92 -7.57
CA VAL A 118 -23.17 0.62 -6.36
C VAL A 118 -23.25 -0.86 -6.01
N ARG A 119 -24.46 -1.39 -5.88
CA ARG A 119 -24.67 -2.78 -5.47
C ARG A 119 -24.07 -3.79 -6.46
N GLY A 120 -24.16 -3.51 -7.76
CA GLY A 120 -23.57 -4.36 -8.80
C GLY A 120 -22.05 -4.42 -8.69
N LYS A 121 -21.39 -3.26 -8.57
CA LYS A 121 -19.94 -3.16 -8.41
C LYS A 121 -19.44 -3.84 -7.12
N VAL A 122 -20.16 -3.64 -6.01
CA VAL A 122 -19.80 -4.29 -4.73
C VAL A 122 -19.86 -5.80 -4.86
N ARG A 123 -20.94 -6.36 -5.46
CA ARG A 123 -21.07 -7.80 -5.66
C ARG A 123 -20.00 -8.37 -6.58
N GLU A 124 -19.68 -7.67 -7.66
CA GLU A 124 -18.63 -8.09 -8.60
C GLU A 124 -17.29 -8.25 -7.87
N VAL A 125 -16.85 -7.23 -7.14
CA VAL A 125 -15.58 -7.28 -6.40
C VAL A 125 -15.62 -8.30 -5.28
N ALA A 126 -16.72 -8.37 -4.53
CA ALA A 126 -16.91 -9.35 -3.45
C ALA A 126 -16.89 -10.79 -3.97
N GLY A 127 -17.49 -11.05 -5.12
CA GLY A 127 -17.46 -12.36 -5.80
C GLY A 127 -16.02 -12.76 -6.17
N ARG A 128 -15.26 -11.85 -6.79
CA ARG A 128 -13.84 -12.08 -7.11
C ARG A 128 -12.99 -12.38 -5.86
N LEU A 129 -13.33 -11.80 -4.70
CA LEU A 129 -12.63 -12.01 -3.43
C LEU A 129 -13.26 -13.12 -2.56
N GLY A 130 -14.34 -13.76 -3.01
CA GLY A 130 -14.97 -14.91 -2.35
C GLY A 130 -15.65 -14.54 -1.01
N ILE A 131 -16.34 -13.39 -0.96
CA ILE A 131 -17.11 -12.95 0.22
C ILE A 131 -18.55 -12.53 -0.11
N GLU A 132 -19.04 -12.80 -1.31
CA GLU A 132 -20.38 -12.39 -1.75
C GLU A 132 -21.48 -12.85 -0.79
N GLU A 133 -21.41 -14.09 -0.31
CA GLU A 133 -22.40 -14.67 0.61
C GLU A 133 -22.42 -13.98 1.99
N SER A 134 -21.38 -13.22 2.32
CA SER A 134 -21.24 -12.53 3.61
C SER A 134 -21.59 -11.04 3.55
N LEU A 135 -21.94 -10.51 2.39
CA LEU A 135 -22.17 -9.07 2.17
C LEU A 135 -23.23 -8.47 3.11
N HIS A 136 -24.26 -9.24 3.46
CA HIS A 136 -25.34 -8.79 4.37
C HIS A 136 -24.97 -8.83 5.86
N LYS A 137 -23.79 -9.35 6.22
CA LYS A 137 -23.33 -9.48 7.62
C LYS A 137 -22.57 -8.24 8.05
N PHE A 138 -22.60 -7.97 9.35
CA PHE A 138 -21.78 -6.96 10.00
C PHE A 138 -20.35 -7.47 10.27
N PRO A 139 -19.33 -6.59 10.41
CA PRO A 139 -17.96 -7.01 10.68
C PRO A 139 -17.80 -7.94 11.89
N TYR A 140 -18.54 -7.74 12.97
CA TYR A 140 -18.50 -8.60 14.17
C TYR A 140 -19.11 -10.01 13.97
N GLN A 141 -19.83 -10.24 12.86
CA GLN A 141 -20.46 -11.54 12.54
C GLN A 141 -19.62 -12.41 11.61
N VAL A 142 -18.45 -11.94 11.18
CA VAL A 142 -17.62 -12.61 10.18
C VAL A 142 -16.21 -12.89 10.71
N SER A 143 -15.50 -13.83 10.08
CA SER A 143 -14.11 -14.15 10.41
C SER A 143 -13.15 -13.01 10.05
N GLY A 144 -11.96 -12.99 10.70
CA GLY A 144 -10.90 -12.05 10.35
C GLY A 144 -10.54 -12.06 8.86
N GLY A 145 -10.47 -13.25 8.24
CA GLY A 145 -10.20 -13.37 6.81
C GLY A 145 -11.31 -12.79 5.93
N GLN A 146 -12.58 -12.82 6.36
CA GLN A 146 -13.66 -12.15 5.64
C GLN A 146 -13.60 -10.63 5.80
N LYS A 147 -13.24 -10.14 6.99
CA LYS A 147 -12.96 -8.70 7.21
C LYS A 147 -11.83 -8.20 6.32
N GLN A 148 -10.73 -8.95 6.23
CA GLN A 148 -9.59 -8.64 5.34
C GLN A 148 -10.03 -8.51 3.89
N ARG A 149 -10.78 -9.50 3.39
CA ARG A 149 -11.30 -9.46 2.02
C ARG A 149 -12.24 -8.28 1.78
N ALA A 150 -13.07 -7.94 2.75
CA ALA A 150 -13.94 -6.77 2.65
C ALA A 150 -13.15 -5.45 2.62
N ALA A 151 -12.09 -5.32 3.43
CA ALA A 151 -11.19 -4.17 3.39
C ALA A 151 -10.46 -4.04 2.04
N CYS A 152 -9.96 -5.15 1.49
CA CYS A 152 -9.38 -5.19 0.14
C CYS A 152 -10.41 -4.83 -0.95
N ALA A 153 -11.64 -5.36 -0.86
CA ALA A 153 -12.72 -5.01 -1.77
C ALA A 153 -13.03 -3.51 -1.74
N ARG A 154 -13.09 -2.91 -0.56
CA ARG A 154 -13.29 -1.47 -0.39
C ARG A 154 -12.17 -0.65 -1.03
N ALA A 155 -10.92 -1.11 -0.91
CA ALA A 155 -9.76 -0.41 -1.44
C ALA A 155 -9.72 -0.34 -2.97
N MET A 156 -10.49 -1.18 -3.68
CA MET A 156 -10.43 -1.25 -5.14
C MET A 156 -11.77 -1.06 -5.86
N VAL A 157 -12.90 -1.07 -5.14
CA VAL A 157 -14.25 -1.10 -5.74
C VAL A 157 -14.56 0.14 -6.60
N ALA A 158 -13.95 1.28 -6.31
CA ALA A 158 -14.15 2.51 -7.07
C ALA A 158 -13.15 2.67 -8.24
N GLY A 159 -12.30 1.68 -8.52
CA GLY A 159 -11.33 1.73 -9.61
C GLY A 159 -10.14 2.65 -9.33
N GLN A 160 -9.67 2.64 -8.08
CA GLN A 160 -8.53 3.45 -7.66
C GLN A 160 -7.27 3.12 -8.47
N SER A 161 -6.52 4.15 -8.85
CA SER A 161 -5.28 4.01 -9.62
C SER A 161 -4.19 3.28 -8.84
N LEU A 162 -4.08 3.57 -7.54
CA LEU A 162 -3.02 3.04 -6.68
C LEU A 162 -3.58 2.56 -5.34
N ILE A 163 -3.24 1.33 -4.96
CA ILE A 163 -3.54 0.77 -3.65
C ILE A 163 -2.30 0.88 -2.78
N LEU A 164 -2.45 1.53 -1.63
CA LEU A 164 -1.41 1.73 -0.63
C LEU A 164 -1.65 0.80 0.56
N ALA A 165 -0.62 0.10 1.02
CA ALA A 165 -0.68 -0.78 2.17
C ALA A 165 0.49 -0.49 3.11
N ASP A 166 0.22 -0.03 4.34
CA ASP A 166 1.22 0.24 5.36
C ASP A 166 1.21 -0.89 6.39
N GLU A 167 2.27 -1.70 6.40
CA GLU A 167 2.47 -2.86 7.28
C GLU A 167 1.22 -3.76 7.39
N PRO A 168 0.60 -4.17 6.26
CA PRO A 168 -0.74 -4.76 6.27
C PRO A 168 -0.83 -6.08 7.03
N THR A 169 0.32 -6.71 7.34
CA THR A 169 0.43 -7.98 8.07
C THR A 169 0.88 -7.82 9.51
N GLY A 170 1.22 -6.61 9.97
CA GLY A 170 1.94 -6.35 11.22
C GLY A 170 1.24 -6.85 12.50
N ALA A 171 -0.11 -6.88 12.56
CA ALA A 171 -0.88 -7.39 13.71
C ALA A 171 -1.52 -8.76 13.46
N LEU A 172 -1.15 -9.45 12.37
CA LEU A 172 -1.78 -10.70 11.97
C LEU A 172 -0.93 -11.91 12.35
N ASP A 173 -1.60 -13.03 12.70
CA ASP A 173 -0.94 -14.32 12.76
C ASP A 173 -0.47 -14.78 11.36
N SER A 174 0.46 -15.76 11.31
CA SER A 174 1.07 -16.23 10.07
C SER A 174 0.05 -16.72 9.02
N LYS A 175 -1.06 -17.34 9.46
CA LYS A 175 -2.11 -17.83 8.56
C LYS A 175 -2.91 -16.68 7.95
N SER A 176 -3.28 -15.71 8.77
CA SER A 176 -4.00 -14.51 8.35
C SER A 176 -3.14 -13.63 7.45
N SER A 177 -1.84 -13.47 7.76
CA SER A 177 -0.87 -12.77 6.93
C SER A 177 -0.76 -13.40 5.54
N LYS A 178 -0.59 -14.73 5.47
CA LYS A 178 -0.56 -15.46 4.21
C LYS A 178 -1.83 -15.24 3.40
N ASN A 179 -3.00 -15.36 4.03
CA ASN A 179 -4.29 -15.17 3.36
C ASN A 179 -4.43 -13.75 2.77
N LEU A 180 -4.04 -12.71 3.53
CA LEU A 180 -4.08 -11.32 3.05
C LEU A 180 -3.15 -11.13 1.84
N LEU A 181 -1.93 -11.62 1.92
CA LEU A 181 -0.95 -11.49 0.83
C LEU A 181 -1.39 -12.25 -0.45
N GLU A 182 -2.02 -13.42 -0.30
CA GLU A 182 -2.63 -14.14 -1.42
C GLU A 182 -3.79 -13.36 -2.04
N ILE A 183 -4.57 -12.64 -1.25
CA ILE A 183 -5.64 -11.76 -1.75
C ILE A 183 -5.02 -10.58 -2.52
N MET A 184 -3.98 -9.94 -1.99
CA MET A 184 -3.29 -8.83 -2.66
C MET A 184 -2.63 -9.29 -3.97
N ASP A 185 -2.00 -10.47 -4.00
CA ASP A 185 -1.44 -11.08 -5.21
C ASP A 185 -2.54 -11.34 -6.27
N ARG A 186 -3.71 -11.83 -5.86
CA ARG A 186 -4.88 -11.98 -6.75
C ARG A 186 -5.40 -10.64 -7.26
N MET A 187 -5.52 -9.63 -6.40
CA MET A 187 -5.92 -8.28 -6.82
C MET A 187 -4.96 -7.74 -7.90
N ASN A 188 -3.67 -7.95 -7.73
CA ASN A 188 -2.68 -7.53 -8.71
C ASN A 188 -2.78 -8.36 -10.01
N ARG A 189 -2.68 -9.70 -9.95
CA ARG A 189 -2.56 -10.54 -11.14
C ARG A 189 -3.86 -10.72 -11.92
N GLU A 190 -5.00 -10.86 -11.22
CA GLU A 190 -6.29 -11.19 -11.85
C GLU A 190 -7.13 -9.94 -12.11
N MET A 191 -6.90 -8.85 -11.34
CA MET A 191 -7.71 -7.64 -11.40
C MET A 191 -6.91 -6.41 -11.86
N GLY A 192 -5.60 -6.57 -12.12
CA GLY A 192 -4.74 -5.50 -12.64
C GLY A 192 -4.45 -4.38 -11.64
N ALA A 193 -4.68 -4.60 -10.33
CA ALA A 193 -4.45 -3.57 -9.32
C ALA A 193 -2.96 -3.21 -9.22
N THR A 194 -2.66 -1.91 -9.21
CA THR A 194 -1.32 -1.41 -8.86
C THR A 194 -1.22 -1.29 -7.35
N ILE A 195 -0.21 -1.93 -6.75
CA ILE A 195 -0.08 -2.02 -5.29
C ILE A 195 1.30 -1.54 -4.86
N LEU A 196 1.35 -0.59 -3.92
CA LEU A 196 2.55 -0.18 -3.21
C LEU A 196 2.39 -0.56 -1.74
N MET A 197 3.17 -1.53 -1.30
CA MET A 197 3.17 -2.04 0.06
C MET A 197 4.42 -1.58 0.80
N VAL A 198 4.27 -1.06 1.99
CA VAL A 198 5.37 -0.81 2.92
C VAL A 198 5.41 -1.94 3.94
N THR A 199 6.56 -2.54 4.15
CA THR A 199 6.75 -3.60 5.15
C THR A 199 8.22 -3.74 5.57
N HIS A 200 8.45 -4.25 6.77
CA HIS A 200 9.76 -4.72 7.23
C HIS A 200 9.90 -6.25 7.14
N ASP A 201 8.81 -6.96 6.80
CA ASP A 201 8.77 -8.41 6.72
C ASP A 201 9.12 -8.92 5.32
N ALA A 202 10.22 -9.70 5.22
CA ALA A 202 10.71 -10.27 3.97
C ALA A 202 9.71 -11.25 3.32
N TYR A 203 8.93 -11.98 4.15
CA TYR A 203 7.91 -12.90 3.64
C TYR A 203 6.81 -12.12 2.90
N SER A 204 6.32 -11.05 3.48
CA SER A 204 5.34 -10.15 2.84
C SER A 204 5.88 -9.55 1.55
N ALA A 205 7.10 -9.01 1.58
CA ALA A 205 7.76 -8.42 0.42
C ALA A 205 7.98 -9.42 -0.73
N SER A 206 8.15 -10.71 -0.43
CA SER A 206 8.34 -11.75 -1.45
C SER A 206 7.14 -11.95 -2.40
N TYR A 207 5.96 -11.44 -2.06
CA TYR A 207 4.79 -11.45 -2.93
C TYR A 207 4.87 -10.38 -4.03
N ALA A 208 5.60 -9.31 -3.79
CA ALA A 208 5.79 -8.25 -4.78
C ALA A 208 6.60 -8.73 -6.00
N SER A 209 6.44 -8.04 -7.13
CA SER A 209 7.25 -8.24 -8.33
C SER A 209 8.60 -7.52 -8.23
N ARG A 210 8.68 -6.49 -7.36
CA ARG A 210 9.86 -5.66 -7.14
C ARG A 210 9.90 -5.16 -5.71
N VAL A 211 11.10 -5.10 -5.14
CA VAL A 211 11.35 -4.60 -3.79
C VAL A 211 12.36 -3.46 -3.84
N LEU A 212 11.99 -2.32 -3.29
CA LEU A 212 12.87 -1.18 -3.05
C LEU A 212 13.30 -1.17 -1.59
N PHE A 213 14.59 -1.04 -1.34
CA PHE A 213 15.13 -0.97 0.02
C PHE A 213 15.46 0.46 0.38
N LEU A 214 14.87 0.93 1.48
CA LEU A 214 15.08 2.28 2.00
C LEU A 214 15.99 2.22 3.24
N LYS A 215 17.10 2.99 3.23
CA LYS A 215 18.01 3.17 4.36
C LYS A 215 18.26 4.67 4.57
N ASP A 216 18.07 5.16 5.79
CA ASP A 216 18.33 6.55 6.19
C ASP A 216 17.72 7.59 5.23
N GLY A 217 16.47 7.34 4.83
CA GLY A 217 15.73 8.20 3.92
C GLY A 217 16.14 8.13 2.45
N ARG A 218 17.02 7.21 2.04
CA ARG A 218 17.49 7.03 0.66
C ARG A 218 17.17 5.64 0.12
N LEU A 219 17.02 5.52 -1.19
CA LEU A 219 17.03 4.22 -1.84
C LEU A 219 18.45 3.63 -1.77
N PHE A 220 18.54 2.46 -1.13
CA PHE A 220 19.79 1.72 -0.96
C PHE A 220 19.99 0.67 -2.04
N ASN A 221 18.94 -0.09 -2.36
CA ASN A 221 18.98 -1.18 -3.33
C ASN A 221 17.61 -1.44 -3.91
N GLU A 222 17.57 -2.19 -5.01
CA GLU A 222 16.37 -2.63 -5.70
C GLU A 222 16.53 -4.08 -6.14
N LEU A 223 15.50 -4.91 -5.89
CA LEU A 223 15.42 -6.28 -6.39
C LEU A 223 14.18 -6.47 -7.25
N ILE A 224 14.33 -7.08 -8.43
CA ILE A 224 13.22 -7.41 -9.33
C ILE A 224 13.09 -8.93 -9.35
N ARG A 225 11.90 -9.47 -9.05
CA ARG A 225 11.68 -10.93 -9.02
C ARG A 225 11.82 -11.59 -10.38
N ALA A 226 11.40 -10.91 -11.45
CA ALA A 226 11.39 -11.45 -12.82
C ALA A 226 10.80 -12.88 -12.89
N GLN A 227 11.56 -13.86 -13.43
CA GLN A 227 11.16 -15.27 -13.57
C GLN A 227 11.48 -16.12 -12.34
N ARG A 228 12.00 -15.55 -11.25
CA ARG A 228 12.37 -16.30 -10.05
C ARG A 228 11.15 -16.78 -9.29
N THR A 229 11.30 -17.93 -8.62
CA THR A 229 10.27 -18.39 -7.68
C THR A 229 10.18 -17.44 -6.49
N ARG A 230 9.05 -17.39 -5.81
CA ARG A 230 8.89 -16.60 -4.59
C ARG A 230 9.88 -17.02 -3.50
N SER A 231 10.18 -18.32 -3.39
CA SER A 231 11.16 -18.83 -2.43
C SER A 231 12.58 -18.30 -2.70
N THR A 232 13.04 -18.35 -3.95
CA THR A 232 14.34 -17.79 -4.34
C THR A 232 14.40 -16.30 -4.05
N PHE A 233 13.36 -15.57 -4.45
CA PHE A 233 13.26 -14.13 -4.24
C PHE A 233 13.25 -13.75 -2.75
N TYR A 234 12.58 -14.53 -1.91
CA TYR A 234 12.58 -14.36 -0.46
C TYR A 234 14.02 -14.44 0.12
N HIS A 235 14.83 -15.42 -0.29
CA HIS A 235 16.21 -15.52 0.18
C HIS A 235 17.08 -14.35 -0.29
N GLU A 236 16.92 -13.89 -1.52
CA GLU A 236 17.63 -12.70 -2.01
C GLU A 236 17.25 -11.43 -1.22
N ILE A 237 15.97 -11.30 -0.82
CA ILE A 237 15.52 -10.22 0.06
C ILE A 237 16.23 -10.30 1.42
N LEU A 238 16.35 -11.50 2.00
CA LEU A 238 17.07 -11.70 3.28
C LEU A 238 18.54 -11.34 3.16
N ASP A 239 19.21 -11.67 2.04
CA ASP A 239 20.60 -11.32 1.80
C ASP A 239 20.80 -9.78 1.80
N VAL A 240 19.91 -9.04 1.14
CA VAL A 240 19.95 -7.56 1.16
C VAL A 240 19.67 -7.01 2.55
N LEU A 241 18.71 -7.59 3.30
CA LEU A 241 18.44 -7.17 4.68
C LEU A 241 19.63 -7.42 5.62
N ALA A 242 20.37 -8.50 5.43
CA ALA A 242 21.59 -8.76 6.18
C ALA A 242 22.66 -7.68 5.94
N LEU A 243 22.78 -7.18 4.69
CA LEU A 243 23.65 -6.05 4.35
C LEU A 243 23.16 -4.71 4.94
N LEU A 244 21.86 -4.53 5.05
CA LEU A 244 21.26 -3.32 5.64
C LEU A 244 21.44 -3.24 7.15
N GLY A 245 21.35 -4.38 7.86
CA GLY A 245 21.47 -4.50 9.31
C GLY A 245 22.89 -4.67 9.83
N GLY A 246 23.84 -5.06 8.98
CA GLY A 246 25.24 -5.19 9.32
C GLY A 246 25.98 -3.85 9.11
N ASP A 247 26.33 -3.15 10.17
CA ASP A 247 27.52 -2.31 10.13
C ASP A 247 28.72 -3.25 9.92
N VAL A 248 29.30 -3.22 8.73
CA VAL A 248 30.52 -4.04 8.38
C VAL A 248 31.70 -3.63 9.24
N SER A 249 31.59 -2.61 10.09
CA SER A 249 32.57 -2.14 11.04
C SER A 249 32.74 -3.01 12.31
N ASP A 250 31.78 -3.90 12.62
CA ASP A 250 31.79 -4.72 13.82
C ASP A 250 32.30 -6.17 13.59
N VAL A 251 32.82 -6.50 12.40
CA VAL A 251 33.28 -7.86 12.02
C VAL A 251 34.72 -7.88 11.55
N ILE A 252 35.57 -6.90 11.96
CA ILE A 252 37.02 -6.95 11.78
C ILE A 252 37.72 -6.77 13.13
#